data_d64206e03059e07966626ecbe0d059da
#
_entry.id   d64206e03059e07966626ecbe0d059da
#
_cell.length_a   1.000
_cell.length_b   1.000
_cell.length_c   1.000
_cell.angle_alpha   90.00
_cell.angle_beta   90.00
_cell.angle_gamma   90.00
#
_symmetry.space_group_name_H-M   'P 1'
#
loop_
_entity.id
_entity.type
_entity.pdbx_description
1 polymer ?
#
loop_
_entity_poly.entity_id
_entity_poly.type
_entity_poly.pdbx_seq_one_letter_code
_entity_poly.pdbx_strand_id
1 'polypeptide(L)'
;MVLEIHQLSLGPLTAHAFNADHSHVAVSPNSHEVLIYKRQDAQTWALQHTLTEHDKPVTGIDWAPKSNRIVTCSQDRNAYVWTSSTNPETGAEEWKPTLVLLRLNRAATFVRWSPNEDKFAVASGARIISVCSFEEDN
;
A
#
# COMPACT_ATOMS: atom_id res chain seq x y z
N MET A 1 -10.94 17.64 -20.59
CA MET A 1 -10.00 16.76 -19.85
C MET A 1 -8.65 17.43 -19.80
N VAL A 2 -8.04 17.49 -18.63
CA VAL A 2 -6.68 18.00 -18.43
C VAL A 2 -5.79 16.87 -18.01
N LEU A 3 -4.65 16.69 -18.68
CA LEU A 3 -3.64 15.68 -18.32
C LEU A 3 -2.54 16.35 -17.50
N GLU A 4 -2.29 15.82 -16.31
CA GLU A 4 -1.14 16.21 -15.50
C GLU A 4 -0.14 15.03 -15.46
N ILE A 5 1.14 15.34 -15.65
CA ILE A 5 2.20 14.36 -15.59
C ILE A 5 3.13 14.71 -14.43
N HIS A 6 3.30 13.76 -13.51
CA HIS A 6 4.18 13.89 -12.34
C HIS A 6 5.25 12.80 -12.43
N GLN A 7 6.51 13.21 -12.54
CA GLN A 7 7.64 12.30 -12.63
C GLN A 7 8.38 12.25 -11.30
N LEU A 8 8.52 11.04 -10.75
CA LEU A 8 9.17 10.83 -9.45
C LEU A 8 10.64 10.41 -9.58
N SER A 9 11.19 10.38 -10.78
CA SER A 9 12.58 9.98 -11.07
C SER A 9 12.95 8.59 -10.56
N LEU A 10 11.95 7.72 -10.44
CA LEU A 10 12.10 6.31 -10.10
C LEU A 10 12.12 5.49 -11.39
N GLY A 11 12.53 4.26 -11.34
CA GLY A 11 12.35 3.33 -12.44
C GLY A 11 10.87 3.03 -12.72
N PRO A 12 10.56 1.94 -13.42
CA PRO A 12 9.17 1.54 -13.68
C PRO A 12 8.39 1.38 -12.38
N LEU A 13 7.17 1.90 -12.35
CA LEU A 13 6.27 1.73 -11.21
C LEU A 13 5.35 0.52 -11.44
N THR A 14 5.26 -0.36 -10.45
CA THR A 14 4.41 -1.56 -10.51
C THR A 14 3.10 -1.41 -9.77
N ALA A 15 3.00 -0.46 -8.86
CA ALA A 15 1.78 -0.21 -8.10
C ALA A 15 1.77 1.22 -7.56
N HIS A 16 0.58 1.76 -7.38
CA HIS A 16 0.39 3.07 -6.74
C HIS A 16 -0.99 3.17 -6.11
N ALA A 17 -1.13 4.05 -5.12
CA ALA A 17 -2.41 4.41 -4.53
C ALA A 17 -2.31 5.79 -3.87
N PHE A 18 -3.34 6.61 -4.07
CA PHE A 18 -3.47 7.90 -3.41
C PHE A 18 -4.26 7.77 -2.10
N ASN A 19 -3.98 8.65 -1.14
CA ASN A 19 -4.83 8.79 0.04
C ASN A 19 -6.13 9.59 -0.30
N ALA A 20 -7.00 9.79 0.69
CA ALA A 20 -8.35 10.33 0.46
C ALA A 20 -8.36 11.69 -0.25
N ASP A 21 -7.50 12.63 0.14
CA ASP A 21 -7.44 13.99 -0.41
C ASP A 21 -6.38 14.17 -1.49
N HIS A 22 -5.69 13.08 -1.88
CA HIS A 22 -4.60 13.08 -2.86
C HIS A 22 -3.40 13.93 -2.44
N SER A 23 -3.23 14.17 -1.15
CA SER A 23 -2.05 14.84 -0.62
C SER A 23 -0.83 13.93 -0.56
N HIS A 24 -1.04 12.62 -0.55
CA HIS A 24 -0.01 11.60 -0.49
C HIS A 24 -0.25 10.53 -1.54
N VAL A 25 0.83 9.94 -2.02
CA VAL A 25 0.79 8.78 -2.91
C VAL A 25 1.78 7.72 -2.43
N ALA A 26 1.33 6.48 -2.37
CA ALA A 26 2.19 5.32 -2.13
C ALA A 26 2.51 4.68 -3.47
N VAL A 27 3.79 4.42 -3.73
CA VAL A 27 4.24 3.81 -4.99
C VAL A 27 5.24 2.70 -4.72
N SER A 28 5.32 1.73 -5.63
CA SER A 28 6.39 0.74 -5.62
C SER A 28 7.16 0.79 -6.93
N PRO A 29 8.49 1.04 -6.88
CA PRO A 29 9.32 1.14 -8.08
C PRO A 29 9.88 -0.22 -8.52
N ASN A 30 9.01 -1.20 -8.72
CA ASN A 30 9.37 -2.57 -9.08
C ASN A 30 10.39 -3.18 -8.10
N SER A 31 10.17 -2.98 -6.81
CA SER A 31 11.02 -3.49 -5.74
C SER A 31 10.19 -3.96 -4.54
N HIS A 32 10.87 -4.45 -3.51
CA HIS A 32 10.25 -4.84 -2.25
C HIS A 32 9.81 -3.63 -1.39
N GLU A 33 10.13 -2.43 -1.81
CA GLU A 33 9.83 -1.21 -1.07
C GLU A 33 8.52 -0.57 -1.51
N VAL A 34 7.86 0.08 -0.57
CA VAL A 34 6.74 1.01 -0.81
C VAL A 34 7.17 2.38 -0.34
N LEU A 35 7.14 3.35 -1.23
CA LEU A 35 7.57 4.72 -0.98
C LEU A 35 6.34 5.62 -0.86
N ILE A 36 6.23 6.37 0.23
CA ILE A 36 5.15 7.33 0.45
C ILE A 36 5.69 8.73 0.21
N TYR A 37 5.11 9.39 -0.78
CA TYR A 37 5.41 10.77 -1.15
C TYR A 37 4.32 11.71 -0.69
N LYS A 38 4.71 12.87 -0.19
CA LYS A 38 3.80 13.97 0.14
C LYS A 38 3.89 15.03 -0.95
N ARG A 39 2.73 15.51 -1.41
CA ARG A 39 2.66 16.62 -2.36
C ARG A 39 3.09 17.91 -1.69
N GLN A 40 4.08 18.60 -2.25
CA GLN A 40 4.59 19.88 -1.74
C GLN A 40 3.93 21.07 -2.42
N ASP A 41 3.78 20.99 -3.75
CA ASP A 41 3.10 21.98 -4.56
C ASP A 41 2.41 21.31 -5.76
N ALA A 42 1.95 22.09 -6.74
CA ALA A 42 1.18 21.56 -7.87
C ALA A 42 1.94 20.51 -8.68
N GLN A 43 3.27 20.48 -8.63
CA GLN A 43 4.09 19.62 -9.50
C GLN A 43 5.19 18.84 -8.78
N THR A 44 5.42 19.07 -7.49
CA THR A 44 6.51 18.42 -6.76
C THR A 44 6.03 17.57 -5.61
N TRP A 45 6.72 16.44 -5.42
CA TRP A 45 6.47 15.45 -4.38
C TRP A 45 7.75 15.21 -3.59
N ALA A 46 7.64 15.07 -2.28
CA ALA A 46 8.76 14.75 -1.41
C ALA A 46 8.59 13.39 -0.76
N LEU A 47 9.66 12.59 -0.77
CA LEU A 47 9.67 11.30 -0.08
C LEU A 47 9.52 11.52 1.43
N GLN A 48 8.53 10.86 2.02
CA GLN A 48 8.20 10.98 3.44
C GLN A 48 8.47 9.70 4.22
N HIS A 49 8.12 8.54 3.65
CA HIS A 49 8.30 7.24 4.29
C HIS A 49 8.76 6.18 3.30
N THR A 50 9.51 5.20 3.79
CA THR A 50 9.89 3.99 3.07
C THR A 50 9.45 2.78 3.88
N LEU A 51 8.60 1.93 3.32
CA LEU A 51 8.07 0.73 3.98
C LEU A 51 8.76 -0.50 3.38
N THR A 52 9.42 -1.32 4.21
CA THR A 52 10.33 -2.37 3.74
C THR A 52 10.10 -3.73 4.42
N GLU A 53 8.90 -4.26 4.38
CA GLU A 53 8.59 -5.57 4.98
C GLU A 53 8.52 -6.71 3.96
N HIS A 54 8.17 -6.43 2.71
CA HIS A 54 8.11 -7.45 1.68
C HIS A 54 9.50 -7.94 1.27
N ASP A 55 9.62 -9.24 0.96
CA ASP A 55 10.88 -9.87 0.53
C ASP A 55 11.08 -9.82 -0.99
N LYS A 56 10.03 -9.55 -1.74
CA LYS A 56 10.01 -9.54 -3.21
C LYS A 56 9.22 -8.35 -3.73
N PRO A 57 9.28 -8.07 -5.04
CA PRO A 57 8.59 -6.92 -5.61
C PRO A 57 7.12 -6.84 -5.24
N VAL A 58 6.70 -5.65 -4.84
CA VAL A 58 5.32 -5.30 -4.54
C VAL A 58 4.54 -5.20 -5.84
N THR A 59 3.37 -5.84 -5.88
CA THR A 59 2.53 -5.92 -7.09
C THR A 59 1.23 -5.16 -6.96
N GLY A 60 0.81 -4.85 -5.74
CA GLY A 60 -0.44 -4.12 -5.51
C GLY A 60 -0.38 -3.28 -4.25
N ILE A 61 -1.02 -2.13 -4.30
CA ILE A 61 -1.18 -1.20 -3.18
C ILE A 61 -2.60 -0.65 -3.24
N ASP A 62 -3.26 -0.56 -2.10
CA ASP A 62 -4.52 0.17 -1.99
C ASP A 62 -4.55 0.95 -0.67
N TRP A 63 -5.01 2.18 -0.73
CA TRP A 63 -5.05 3.10 0.41
C TRP A 63 -6.50 3.37 0.78
N ALA A 64 -6.93 2.93 1.95
CA ALA A 64 -8.29 3.09 2.42
C ALA A 64 -8.56 4.56 2.78
N PRO A 65 -9.52 5.23 2.12
CA PRO A 65 -9.72 6.67 2.31
C PRO A 65 -10.29 7.05 3.67
N LYS A 66 -11.05 6.19 4.31
CA LYS A 66 -11.68 6.51 5.61
C LYS A 66 -10.78 6.12 6.79
N SER A 67 -10.25 4.91 6.80
CA SER A 67 -9.41 4.42 7.89
C SER A 67 -7.95 4.83 7.77
N ASN A 68 -7.53 5.34 6.61
CA ASN A 68 -6.15 5.69 6.29
C ASN A 68 -5.18 4.50 6.34
N ARG A 69 -5.67 3.27 6.32
CA ARG A 69 -4.83 2.08 6.27
C ARG A 69 -4.40 1.78 4.84
N ILE A 70 -3.18 1.28 4.70
CA ILE A 70 -2.65 0.83 3.41
C ILE A 70 -2.58 -0.69 3.43
N VAL A 71 -2.98 -1.34 2.35
CA VAL A 71 -2.73 -2.76 2.15
C VAL A 71 -1.82 -2.94 0.94
N THR A 72 -0.83 -3.82 1.08
CA THR A 72 0.13 -4.15 0.03
C THR A 72 0.18 -5.64 -0.19
N CYS A 73 0.42 -6.06 -1.43
CA CYS A 73 0.69 -7.46 -1.75
C CYS A 73 1.91 -7.57 -2.67
N SER A 74 2.50 -8.77 -2.72
CA SER A 74 3.79 -8.96 -3.35
C SER A 74 3.94 -10.34 -3.99
N GLN A 75 4.96 -10.49 -4.82
CA GLN A 75 5.42 -11.77 -5.31
C GLN A 75 5.90 -12.71 -4.19
N ASP A 76 6.13 -12.20 -2.98
CA ASP A 76 6.44 -13.02 -1.80
C ASP A 76 5.23 -13.82 -1.28
N ARG A 77 4.06 -13.67 -1.90
CA ARG A 77 2.81 -14.39 -1.62
C ARG A 77 2.15 -13.97 -0.30
N ASN A 78 2.51 -12.80 0.21
CA ASN A 78 1.97 -12.22 1.44
C ASN A 78 1.31 -10.87 1.17
N ALA A 79 0.50 -10.45 2.12
CA ALA A 79 0.00 -9.09 2.22
C ALA A 79 0.41 -8.49 3.56
N TYR A 80 0.51 -7.18 3.59
CA TYR A 80 0.68 -6.41 4.82
C TYR A 80 -0.39 -5.35 4.89
N VAL A 81 -0.95 -5.17 6.08
CA VAL A 81 -1.79 -4.01 6.40
C VAL A 81 -0.95 -3.03 7.21
N TRP A 82 -0.87 -1.81 6.74
CA TRP A 82 -0.07 -0.76 7.35
C TRP A 82 -0.99 0.24 8.04
N THR A 83 -0.71 0.52 9.30
CA THR A 83 -1.46 1.45 10.12
C THR A 83 -0.55 2.59 10.57
N SER A 84 -0.98 3.82 10.35
CA SER A 84 -0.25 4.99 10.76
C SER A 84 -0.57 5.34 12.22
N SER A 85 0.43 5.76 12.96
CA SER A 85 0.30 6.25 14.33
C SER A 85 1.31 7.34 14.60
N THR A 86 1.02 8.21 15.56
CA THR A 86 1.94 9.25 15.99
C THR A 86 2.75 8.76 17.17
N ASN A 87 4.08 8.84 17.07
CA ASN A 87 4.95 8.52 18.19
C ASN A 87 4.77 9.59 19.28
N PRO A 88 4.35 9.20 20.50
CA PRO A 88 4.06 10.17 21.56
C PRO A 88 5.31 10.91 22.07
N GLU A 89 6.50 10.36 21.88
CA GLU A 89 7.76 10.99 22.33
C GLU A 89 8.29 12.01 21.33
N THR A 90 8.20 11.70 20.02
CA THR A 90 8.79 12.53 18.97
C THR A 90 7.77 13.34 18.17
N GLY A 91 6.48 12.99 18.25
CA GLY A 91 5.43 13.57 17.43
C GLY A 91 5.48 13.13 15.97
N ALA A 92 6.39 12.22 15.61
CA ALA A 92 6.53 11.74 14.24
C ALA A 92 5.48 10.70 13.89
N GLU A 93 5.04 10.71 12.64
CA GLU A 93 4.17 9.68 12.08
C GLU A 93 4.98 8.42 11.80
N GLU A 94 4.44 7.28 12.20
CA GLU A 94 5.05 5.96 11.96
C GLU A 94 4.02 5.03 11.31
N TRP A 95 4.48 4.20 10.37
CA TRP A 95 3.68 3.17 9.73
C TRP A 95 4.07 1.80 10.25
N LYS A 96 3.11 1.07 10.84
CA LYS A 96 3.34 -0.25 11.43
C LYS A 96 2.69 -1.33 10.58
N PRO A 97 3.45 -2.39 10.20
CA PRO A 97 2.94 -3.48 9.40
C PRO A 97 2.26 -4.54 10.26
N THR A 98 1.19 -5.13 9.72
CA THR A 98 0.61 -6.37 10.20
C THR A 98 0.65 -7.39 9.07
N LEU A 99 1.34 -8.49 9.26
CA LEU A 99 1.45 -9.56 8.26
C LEU A 99 0.12 -10.29 8.12
N VAL A 100 -0.30 -10.48 6.87
CA VAL A 100 -1.44 -11.33 6.54
C VAL A 100 -0.95 -12.49 5.69
N LEU A 101 -1.00 -13.70 6.25
CA LEU A 101 -0.60 -14.92 5.56
C LEU A 101 -1.72 -15.37 4.63
N LEU A 102 -1.52 -15.18 3.34
CA LEU A 102 -2.53 -15.53 2.33
C LEU A 102 -2.53 -17.02 2.00
N ARG A 103 -1.46 -17.74 2.34
CA ARG A 103 -1.26 -19.17 2.06
C ARG A 103 -1.40 -19.50 0.56
N LEU A 104 -0.89 -18.59 -0.27
CA LEU A 104 -0.87 -18.77 -1.71
C LEU A 104 0.38 -19.55 -2.14
N ASN A 105 0.26 -20.32 -3.22
CA ASN A 105 1.39 -21.00 -3.85
C ASN A 105 1.88 -20.28 -5.11
N ARG A 106 1.30 -19.15 -5.44
CA ARG A 106 1.67 -18.27 -6.56
C ARG A 106 1.70 -16.82 -6.08
N ALA A 107 2.42 -15.99 -6.82
CA ALA A 107 2.51 -14.56 -6.54
C ALA A 107 1.15 -13.90 -6.44
N ALA A 108 0.99 -13.03 -5.46
CA ALA A 108 -0.14 -12.09 -5.43
C ALA A 108 0.08 -11.04 -6.53
N THR A 109 -1.00 -10.64 -7.19
CA THR A 109 -0.92 -9.75 -8.36
C THR A 109 -1.66 -8.44 -8.22
N PHE A 110 -2.64 -8.37 -7.31
CA PHE A 110 -3.45 -7.18 -7.11
C PHE A 110 -4.16 -7.25 -5.77
N VAL A 111 -4.43 -6.08 -5.16
CA VAL A 111 -5.14 -5.98 -3.88
C VAL A 111 -6.06 -4.77 -3.88
N ARG A 112 -7.21 -4.89 -3.22
CA ARG A 112 -8.19 -3.81 -3.12
C ARG A 112 -8.99 -3.92 -1.82
N TRP A 113 -9.15 -2.79 -1.12
CA TRP A 113 -10.06 -2.67 0.02
C TRP A 113 -11.52 -2.79 -0.43
N SER A 114 -12.37 -3.35 0.45
CA SER A 114 -13.82 -3.26 0.27
C SER A 114 -14.32 -1.83 0.51
N PRO A 115 -15.51 -1.46 0.01
CA PRO A 115 -16.03 -0.11 0.23
C PRO A 115 -16.15 0.31 1.70
N ASN A 116 -16.46 -0.65 2.59
CA ASN A 116 -16.54 -0.41 4.03
C ASN A 116 -15.19 -0.52 4.75
N GLU A 117 -14.12 -0.91 4.04
CA GLU A 117 -12.76 -1.04 4.59
C GLU A 117 -12.63 -2.06 5.73
N ASP A 118 -13.60 -2.97 5.84
CA ASP A 118 -13.59 -4.06 6.82
C ASP A 118 -12.93 -5.33 6.28
N LYS A 119 -12.68 -5.40 4.99
CA LYS A 119 -12.01 -6.51 4.32
C LYS A 119 -11.27 -6.03 3.08
N PHE A 120 -10.41 -6.89 2.57
CA PHE A 120 -9.75 -6.65 1.29
C PHE A 120 -9.64 -7.95 0.51
N ALA A 121 -9.54 -7.83 -0.80
CA ALA A 121 -9.41 -8.96 -1.71
C ALA A 121 -8.05 -8.93 -2.39
N VAL A 122 -7.44 -10.11 -2.53
CA VAL A 122 -6.14 -10.29 -3.20
C VAL A 122 -6.31 -11.28 -4.35
N ALA A 123 -5.94 -10.85 -5.54
CA ALA A 123 -5.85 -11.73 -6.70
C ALA A 123 -4.46 -12.35 -6.79
N SER A 124 -4.35 -13.55 -7.35
CA SER A 124 -3.08 -14.24 -7.49
C SER A 124 -3.01 -15.09 -8.76
N GLY A 125 -1.80 -15.52 -9.10
CA GLY A 125 -1.57 -16.46 -10.19
C GLY A 125 -2.08 -17.89 -9.90
N ALA A 126 -2.54 -18.15 -8.68
CA ALA A 126 -3.13 -19.45 -8.28
C ALA A 126 -4.58 -19.61 -8.73
N ARG A 127 -5.12 -18.66 -9.49
CA ARG A 127 -6.54 -18.64 -9.92
C ARG A 127 -7.51 -18.53 -8.75
N ILE A 128 -7.08 -17.89 -7.66
CA ILE A 128 -7.82 -17.72 -6.43
C ILE A 128 -7.92 -16.23 -6.13
N ILE A 129 -9.07 -15.82 -5.63
CA ILE A 129 -9.23 -14.52 -4.98
C ILE A 129 -9.39 -14.79 -3.49
N SER A 130 -8.45 -14.28 -2.70
CA SER A 130 -8.48 -14.36 -1.25
C SER A 130 -9.19 -13.15 -0.68
N VAL A 131 -10.23 -13.37 0.13
CA VAL A 131 -10.94 -12.29 0.83
C VAL A 131 -10.54 -12.36 2.29
N CYS A 132 -9.89 -11.31 2.77
CA CYS A 132 -9.39 -11.22 4.15
C CYS A 132 -10.24 -10.22 4.92
N SER A 133 -10.81 -10.65 6.03
CA SER A 133 -11.58 -9.79 6.92
C SER A 133 -10.92 -9.71 8.28
N PHE A 134 -11.11 -8.58 8.96
CA PHE A 134 -10.63 -8.41 10.32
C PHE A 134 -11.60 -9.10 11.28
N GLU A 135 -11.03 -9.90 12.20
CA GLU A 135 -11.81 -10.42 13.32
C GLU A 135 -11.94 -9.34 14.38
N GLU A 136 -13.14 -9.17 14.88
CA GLU A 136 -13.33 -8.32 16.05
C GLU A 136 -12.83 -9.09 17.29
N ASP A 137 -11.93 -8.47 18.02
CA ASP A 137 -11.52 -8.99 19.34
C ASP A 137 -12.69 -8.91 20.30
N ASN A 138 -13.21 -10.06 20.64
CA ASN A 138 -14.27 -10.16 21.65
C ASN A 138 -13.68 -10.11 23.06
#